data_d221ae33c3bc2b51f9ca66e285a0d6bc
#
_entry.id   d221ae33c3bc2b51f9ca66e285a0d6bc
#
_cell.length_a   1.000
_cell.length_b   1.000
_cell.length_c   1.000
_cell.angle_alpha   90.00
_cell.angle_beta   90.00
_cell.angle_gamma   90.00
#
_symmetry.space_group_name_H-M   'P 1'
#
loop_
_entity.id
_entity.type
_entity.pdbx_description
1 polymer ?
#
loop_
_entity_poly.entity_id
_entity_poly.type
_entity_poly.pdbx_seq_one_letter_code
_entity_poly.pdbx_strand_id
1 'polypeptide(L)'
;EETIEGLNIKPDGIYVDGTLGGAGHAREVCKKLSAKGRFIGIDQDQDAIIAASERLAPFKQATVIRSNYCYMVPELAARGINKVDGILLDLGVSSYQLDNEERGFTYRVDAPLDMRMDQRQMQTASDIVNGYEEKELYRIIRDYGEDKFAKNIAKHIVAARQVKPITTTGELTEIIRESIPMKMQVKSGHPAKRTFQAIRIELNRELDVLRDSLDGMIDILDDGGRLCIITFHSLEDRIVKTIFR
;
A
#
# COMPACT_ATOMS: atom_id res chain seq x y z
N GLU A 1 9.86 12.68 -10.90
CA GLU A 1 9.89 13.48 -12.16
C GLU A 1 9.15 12.73 -13.25
N GLU A 2 9.54 11.52 -13.60
CA GLU A 2 8.94 10.67 -14.65
C GLU A 2 7.43 10.46 -14.48
N THR A 3 6.94 10.27 -13.26
CA THR A 3 5.52 10.09 -12.96
C THR A 3 4.70 11.32 -13.35
N ILE A 4 5.20 12.51 -13.04
CA ILE A 4 4.54 13.79 -13.35
C ILE A 4 4.54 14.05 -14.86
N GLU A 5 5.61 13.68 -15.54
CA GLU A 5 5.70 13.71 -17.01
C GLU A 5 4.72 12.72 -17.64
N GLY A 6 4.65 11.50 -17.09
CA GLY A 6 3.73 10.45 -17.53
C GLY A 6 2.26 10.85 -17.47
N LEU A 7 1.86 11.63 -16.47
CA LEU A 7 0.49 12.14 -16.33
C LEU A 7 0.10 13.16 -17.42
N ASN A 8 1.05 13.79 -18.10
CA ASN A 8 0.82 14.79 -19.16
C ASN A 8 -0.21 15.85 -18.74
N ILE A 9 0.09 16.58 -17.67
CA ILE A 9 -0.86 17.41 -16.95
C ILE A 9 -1.35 18.57 -17.80
N LYS A 10 -2.67 18.62 -18.01
CA LYS A 10 -3.40 19.75 -18.59
C LYS A 10 -3.73 20.76 -17.48
N PRO A 11 -3.47 22.07 -17.63
CA PRO A 11 -3.70 23.04 -16.57
C PRO A 11 -5.14 23.08 -16.02
N ASP A 12 -6.14 22.87 -16.85
CA ASP A 12 -7.56 22.90 -16.47
C ASP A 12 -8.14 21.49 -16.22
N GLY A 13 -7.28 20.44 -16.22
CA GLY A 13 -7.68 19.06 -16.09
C GLY A 13 -8.04 18.63 -14.67
N ILE A 14 -8.57 17.41 -14.55
CA ILE A 14 -8.93 16.77 -13.29
C ILE A 14 -7.99 15.59 -13.06
N TYR A 15 -7.29 15.61 -11.93
CA TYR A 15 -6.30 14.59 -11.57
C TYR A 15 -6.60 13.98 -10.20
N VAL A 16 -6.40 12.67 -10.09
CA VAL A 16 -6.65 11.91 -8.86
C VAL A 16 -5.39 11.17 -8.46
N ASP A 17 -5.02 11.26 -7.19
CA ASP A 17 -4.01 10.40 -6.57
C ASP A 17 -4.71 9.48 -5.58
N GLY A 18 -4.73 8.17 -5.87
CA GLY A 18 -5.41 7.15 -5.06
C GLY A 18 -4.58 6.67 -3.87
N THR A 19 -3.31 7.10 -3.79
CA THR A 19 -2.32 6.73 -2.77
C THR A 19 -1.57 7.96 -2.30
N LEU A 20 -2.33 8.94 -1.80
CA LEU A 20 -1.87 10.31 -1.57
C LEU A 20 -0.62 10.42 -0.70
N GLY A 21 -0.50 9.56 0.33
CA GLY A 21 0.61 9.56 1.28
C GLY A 21 0.88 10.96 1.83
N GLY A 22 2.14 11.37 1.85
CA GLY A 22 2.54 12.71 2.26
C GLY A 22 2.35 13.80 1.21
N ALA A 23 1.59 13.54 0.14
CA ALA A 23 1.27 14.48 -0.95
C ALA A 23 2.50 15.02 -1.72
N GLY A 24 3.55 14.23 -1.86
CA GLY A 24 4.73 14.61 -2.64
C GLY A 24 4.39 14.82 -4.12
N HIS A 25 3.83 13.80 -4.76
CA HIS A 25 3.37 13.87 -6.15
C HIS A 25 2.21 14.87 -6.31
N ALA A 26 1.25 14.84 -5.39
CA ALA A 26 0.09 15.74 -5.39
C ALA A 26 0.47 17.22 -5.46
N ARG A 27 1.47 17.63 -4.68
CA ARG A 27 1.98 18.99 -4.69
C ARG A 27 2.51 19.40 -6.06
N GLU A 28 3.26 18.52 -6.72
CA GLU A 28 3.82 18.80 -8.05
C GLU A 28 2.73 18.84 -9.12
N VAL A 29 1.68 18.02 -9.01
CA VAL A 29 0.49 18.13 -9.87
C VAL A 29 -0.20 19.46 -9.66
N CYS A 30 -0.49 19.84 -8.40
CA CYS A 30 -1.19 21.08 -8.07
C CYS A 30 -0.46 22.33 -8.56
N LYS A 31 0.88 22.35 -8.58
CA LYS A 31 1.67 23.46 -9.14
C LYS A 31 1.45 23.67 -10.65
N LYS A 32 1.08 22.63 -11.37
CA LYS A 32 0.84 22.66 -12.82
C LYS A 32 -0.62 22.97 -13.18
N LEU A 33 -1.53 22.84 -12.21
CA LEU A 33 -2.95 23.13 -12.39
C LEU A 33 -3.24 24.63 -12.29
N SER A 34 -4.15 25.08 -13.16
CA SER A 34 -4.74 26.41 -13.07
C SER A 34 -5.81 26.48 -11.96
N ALA A 35 -6.40 27.65 -11.77
CA ALA A 35 -7.54 27.83 -10.87
C ALA A 35 -8.81 27.04 -11.32
N LYS A 36 -8.88 26.61 -12.56
CA LYS A 36 -9.99 25.79 -13.12
C LYS A 36 -9.73 24.29 -12.99
N GLY A 37 -8.46 23.88 -12.86
CA GLY A 37 -8.10 22.50 -12.65
C GLY A 37 -8.58 22.01 -11.30
N ARG A 38 -8.68 20.67 -11.15
CA ARG A 38 -9.07 20.01 -9.89
C ARG A 38 -8.09 18.89 -9.57
N PHE A 39 -7.75 18.78 -8.31
CA PHE A 39 -6.98 17.67 -7.78
C PHE A 39 -7.73 16.98 -6.65
N ILE A 40 -7.82 15.67 -6.68
CA ILE A 40 -8.43 14.85 -5.64
C ILE A 40 -7.39 13.85 -5.13
N GLY A 41 -7.03 13.95 -3.86
CA GLY A 41 -6.15 13.02 -3.19
C GLY A 41 -6.93 12.09 -2.27
N ILE A 42 -6.69 10.78 -2.37
CA ILE A 42 -7.34 9.75 -1.58
C ILE A 42 -6.28 8.97 -0.81
N ASP A 43 -6.49 8.78 0.48
CA ASP A 43 -5.71 7.86 1.30
C ASP A 43 -6.57 7.28 2.42
N GLN A 44 -6.32 6.05 2.80
CA GLN A 44 -7.00 5.40 3.91
C GLN A 44 -6.35 5.68 5.27
N ASP A 45 -5.09 6.10 5.27
CA ASP A 45 -4.28 6.36 6.45
C ASP A 45 -4.53 7.77 6.99
N GLN A 46 -4.95 7.87 8.26
CA GLN A 46 -5.22 9.16 8.89
C GLN A 46 -3.97 10.06 8.97
N ASP A 47 -2.80 9.48 9.21
CA ASP A 47 -1.55 10.24 9.32
C ASP A 47 -1.19 10.85 7.96
N ALA A 48 -1.39 10.11 6.87
CA ALA A 48 -1.24 10.60 5.51
C ALA A 48 -2.22 11.75 5.21
N ILE A 49 -3.48 11.61 5.59
CA ILE A 49 -4.51 12.64 5.41
C ILE A 49 -4.15 13.95 6.12
N ILE A 50 -3.67 13.87 7.36
CA ILE A 50 -3.25 15.07 8.13
C ILE A 50 -2.08 15.76 7.41
N ALA A 51 -1.01 15.01 7.12
CA ALA A 51 0.18 15.56 6.47
C ALA A 51 -0.12 16.13 5.07
N ALA A 52 -0.95 15.44 4.29
CA ALA A 52 -1.35 15.89 2.97
C ALA A 52 -2.22 17.16 3.02
N SER A 53 -3.15 17.23 3.97
CA SER A 53 -4.02 18.39 4.14
C SER A 53 -3.21 19.66 4.46
N GLU A 54 -2.23 19.56 5.33
CA GLU A 54 -1.31 20.65 5.64
C GLU A 54 -0.49 21.07 4.41
N ARG A 55 0.09 20.09 3.71
CA ARG A 55 0.93 20.34 2.53
C ARG A 55 0.17 20.94 1.35
N LEU A 56 -1.09 20.55 1.17
CA LEU A 56 -1.94 20.99 0.08
C LEU A 56 -2.80 22.22 0.42
N ALA A 57 -2.78 22.70 1.67
CA ALA A 57 -3.54 23.88 2.10
C ALA A 57 -3.39 25.13 1.20
N PRO A 58 -2.21 25.42 0.60
CA PRO A 58 -2.07 26.55 -0.33
C PRO A 58 -2.81 26.39 -1.66
N PHE A 59 -3.20 25.15 -2.02
CA PHE A 59 -3.80 24.85 -3.33
C PHE A 59 -5.32 24.72 -3.21
N LYS A 60 -6.05 25.77 -3.56
CA LYS A 60 -7.52 25.80 -3.48
C LYS A 60 -8.23 24.78 -4.37
N GLN A 61 -7.56 24.32 -5.44
CA GLN A 61 -8.05 23.29 -6.35
C GLN A 61 -7.90 21.86 -5.82
N ALA A 62 -7.23 21.68 -4.68
CA ALA A 62 -7.01 20.37 -4.08
C ALA A 62 -8.11 19.99 -3.08
N THR A 63 -8.56 18.73 -3.16
CA THR A 63 -9.47 18.11 -2.20
C THR A 63 -8.82 16.83 -1.66
N VAL A 64 -8.85 16.64 -0.35
CA VAL A 64 -8.29 15.45 0.32
C VAL A 64 -9.44 14.63 0.90
N ILE A 65 -9.43 13.31 0.64
CA ILE A 65 -10.49 12.37 1.02
C ILE A 65 -9.88 11.20 1.79
N ARG A 66 -10.36 10.93 3.01
CA ARG A 66 -10.00 9.71 3.74
C ARG A 66 -10.86 8.56 3.27
N SER A 67 -10.37 7.80 2.30
CA SER A 67 -11.02 6.62 1.73
C SER A 67 -9.98 5.65 1.17
N ASN A 68 -10.39 4.44 0.81
CA ASN A 68 -9.56 3.53 0.04
C ASN A 68 -9.78 3.80 -1.46
N TYR A 69 -8.73 3.69 -2.28
CA TYR A 69 -8.86 3.93 -3.72
C TYR A 69 -9.80 2.94 -4.44
N CYS A 70 -10.17 1.82 -3.83
CA CYS A 70 -11.23 0.96 -4.36
C CYS A 70 -12.60 1.67 -4.42
N TYR A 71 -12.77 2.73 -3.65
CA TYR A 71 -13.96 3.57 -3.67
C TYR A 71 -13.78 4.85 -4.51
N MET A 72 -12.69 4.96 -5.29
CA MET A 72 -12.39 6.16 -6.09
C MET A 72 -13.58 6.55 -6.99
N VAL A 73 -14.14 5.61 -7.73
CA VAL A 73 -15.25 5.89 -8.66
C VAL A 73 -16.47 6.48 -7.94
N PRO A 74 -17.04 5.84 -6.90
CA PRO A 74 -18.17 6.41 -6.17
C PRO A 74 -17.82 7.71 -5.42
N GLU A 75 -16.60 7.86 -4.90
CA GLU A 75 -16.16 9.11 -4.24
C GLU A 75 -16.12 10.30 -5.21
N LEU A 76 -15.66 10.06 -6.44
CA LEU A 76 -15.66 11.08 -7.50
C LEU A 76 -17.07 11.39 -7.99
N ALA A 77 -17.89 10.35 -8.22
CA ALA A 77 -19.28 10.52 -8.65
C ALA A 77 -20.11 11.34 -7.65
N ALA A 78 -19.93 11.12 -6.35
CA ALA A 78 -20.57 11.90 -5.29
C ALA A 78 -20.20 13.40 -5.32
N ARG A 79 -19.11 13.76 -5.99
CA ARG A 79 -18.61 15.14 -6.18
C ARG A 79 -18.89 15.67 -7.58
N GLY A 80 -19.71 14.97 -8.35
CA GLY A 80 -20.07 15.37 -9.72
C GLY A 80 -18.93 15.18 -10.74
N ILE A 81 -17.95 14.31 -10.44
CA ILE A 81 -16.83 14.00 -11.32
C ILE A 81 -17.05 12.60 -11.90
N ASN A 82 -17.33 12.52 -13.19
CA ASN A 82 -17.56 11.27 -13.90
C ASN A 82 -16.39 10.89 -14.83
N LYS A 83 -15.54 11.84 -15.18
CA LYS A 83 -14.35 11.66 -16.02
C LYS A 83 -13.17 12.42 -15.43
N VAL A 84 -11.97 11.89 -15.60
CA VAL A 84 -10.71 12.49 -15.14
C VAL A 84 -9.64 12.42 -16.22
N ASP A 85 -8.73 13.40 -16.21
CA ASP A 85 -7.61 13.46 -17.16
C ASP A 85 -6.41 12.61 -16.73
N GLY A 86 -6.31 12.30 -15.46
CA GLY A 86 -5.26 11.41 -14.99
C GLY A 86 -5.48 10.85 -13.59
N ILE A 87 -4.95 9.64 -13.41
CA ILE A 87 -4.96 8.92 -12.13
C ILE A 87 -3.53 8.47 -11.82
N LEU A 88 -3.13 8.63 -10.58
CA LEU A 88 -1.87 8.13 -10.03
C LEU A 88 -2.12 7.11 -8.93
N LEU A 89 -1.39 6.01 -8.98
CA LEU A 89 -1.25 5.07 -7.88
C LEU A 89 0.24 4.85 -7.60
N ASP A 90 0.69 5.15 -6.39
CA ASP A 90 2.02 4.84 -5.87
C ASP A 90 1.87 3.75 -4.81
N LEU A 91 1.99 2.48 -5.22
CA LEU A 91 1.60 1.32 -4.43
C LEU A 91 2.59 1.05 -3.28
N GLY A 92 2.16 0.24 -2.33
CA GLY A 92 2.96 -0.18 -1.18
C GLY A 92 2.83 0.75 0.02
N VAL A 93 3.90 0.84 0.82
CA VAL A 93 3.93 1.62 2.06
C VAL A 93 4.46 3.03 1.84
N SER A 94 3.84 4.00 2.49
CA SER A 94 4.34 5.38 2.47
C SER A 94 5.55 5.55 3.39
N SER A 95 6.36 6.60 3.14
CA SER A 95 7.46 6.97 4.04
C SER A 95 6.95 7.21 5.47
N TYR A 96 5.79 7.82 5.64
CA TYR A 96 5.19 8.04 6.97
C TYR A 96 4.91 6.74 7.72
N GLN A 97 4.46 5.69 7.03
CA GLN A 97 4.23 4.38 7.63
C GLN A 97 5.53 3.70 8.03
N LEU A 98 6.60 3.87 7.24
CA LEU A 98 7.91 3.30 7.53
C LEU A 98 8.66 4.07 8.63
N ASP A 99 8.51 5.40 8.65
CA ASP A 99 9.21 6.28 9.60
C ASP A 99 8.56 6.28 10.98
N ASN A 100 7.26 5.96 11.07
CA ASN A 100 6.57 5.78 12.34
C ASN A 100 6.67 4.32 12.78
N GLU A 101 7.66 4.03 13.61
CA GLU A 101 7.99 2.68 14.08
C GLU A 101 6.81 1.98 14.76
N GLU A 102 5.99 2.72 15.53
CA GLU A 102 4.81 2.21 16.24
C GLU A 102 3.73 1.63 15.31
N ARG A 103 3.79 1.93 14.01
CA ARG A 103 2.88 1.37 13.01
C ARG A 103 3.21 -0.09 12.64
N GLY A 104 4.39 -0.60 13.01
CA GLY A 104 4.79 -1.99 12.82
C GLY A 104 5.06 -2.43 11.38
N PHE A 105 5.30 -1.51 10.45
CA PHE A 105 5.63 -1.83 9.05
C PHE A 105 7.11 -2.23 8.87
N THR A 106 7.97 -1.80 9.77
CA THR A 106 9.41 -2.07 9.69
C THR A 106 9.82 -3.27 10.55
N TYR A 107 10.73 -4.08 10.04
CA TYR A 107 11.39 -5.16 10.76
C TYR A 107 12.72 -4.76 11.39
N ARG A 108 13.07 -3.46 11.31
CA ARG A 108 14.37 -2.94 11.76
C ARG A 108 14.36 -2.54 13.23
N VAL A 109 13.19 -2.29 13.77
CA VAL A 109 12.97 -1.83 15.14
C VAL A 109 11.91 -2.72 15.77
N ASP A 110 12.02 -2.94 17.07
CA ASP A 110 11.01 -3.68 17.84
C ASP A 110 9.87 -2.74 18.21
N ALA A 111 8.68 -3.02 17.68
CA ALA A 111 7.47 -2.21 17.79
C ALA A 111 6.22 -3.11 17.80
N PRO A 112 5.04 -2.59 18.15
CA PRO A 112 3.79 -3.36 18.05
C PRO A 112 3.59 -3.93 16.66
N LEU A 113 3.16 -5.19 16.56
CA LEU A 113 2.93 -5.91 15.30
C LEU A 113 1.55 -5.53 14.74
N ASP A 114 1.43 -4.33 14.18
CA ASP A 114 0.18 -3.75 13.71
C ASP A 114 0.01 -3.87 12.19
N MET A 115 0.77 -3.15 11.38
CA MET A 115 0.77 -3.09 9.92
C MET A 115 -0.55 -2.63 9.26
N ARG A 116 -1.54 -2.10 10.00
CA ARG A 116 -2.77 -1.57 9.39
C ARG A 116 -2.50 -0.28 8.65
N MET A 117 -2.84 -0.22 7.38
CA MET A 117 -2.86 1.04 6.62
C MET A 117 -4.07 1.88 7.03
N ASP A 118 -5.24 1.26 7.15
CA ASP A 118 -6.44 1.87 7.72
C ASP A 118 -6.59 1.46 9.19
N GLN A 119 -6.31 2.37 10.12
CA GLN A 119 -6.40 2.11 11.55
C GLN A 119 -7.84 1.93 12.06
N ARG A 120 -8.86 2.14 11.22
CA ARG A 120 -10.26 1.83 11.55
C ARG A 120 -10.57 0.35 11.50
N GLN A 121 -9.78 -0.45 10.76
CA GLN A 121 -9.97 -1.90 10.77
C GLN A 121 -9.56 -2.51 12.11
N MET A 122 -10.24 -3.59 12.50
CA MET A 122 -9.99 -4.25 13.79
C MET A 122 -8.78 -5.17 13.76
N GLN A 123 -8.62 -5.93 12.67
CA GLN A 123 -7.57 -6.92 12.53
C GLN A 123 -6.20 -6.27 12.35
N THR A 124 -5.21 -6.79 13.06
CA THR A 124 -3.80 -6.40 13.00
C THR A 124 -2.94 -7.52 12.44
N ALA A 125 -1.65 -7.24 12.15
CA ALA A 125 -0.69 -8.27 11.77
C ALA A 125 -0.49 -9.30 12.90
N SER A 126 -0.56 -8.87 14.16
CA SER A 126 -0.52 -9.77 15.30
C SER A 126 -1.68 -10.77 15.29
N ASP A 127 -2.88 -10.36 14.91
CA ASP A 127 -4.03 -11.26 14.79
C ASP A 127 -3.82 -12.32 13.70
N ILE A 128 -3.19 -11.95 12.59
CA ILE A 128 -2.86 -12.91 11.52
C ILE A 128 -1.87 -13.97 12.03
N VAL A 129 -0.75 -13.56 12.60
CA VAL A 129 0.28 -14.52 13.02
C VAL A 129 -0.15 -15.40 14.20
N ASN A 130 -1.03 -14.90 15.07
CA ASN A 130 -1.54 -15.66 16.21
C ASN A 130 -2.82 -16.46 15.88
N GLY A 131 -3.61 -16.06 14.88
CA GLY A 131 -4.92 -16.63 14.59
C GLY A 131 -4.98 -17.56 13.38
N TYR A 132 -4.21 -17.28 12.32
CA TYR A 132 -4.26 -18.09 11.09
C TYR A 132 -3.74 -19.51 11.32
N GLU A 133 -4.33 -20.47 10.64
CA GLU A 133 -3.82 -21.84 10.62
C GLU A 133 -2.47 -21.91 9.90
N GLU A 134 -1.64 -22.93 10.22
CA GLU A 134 -0.32 -23.15 9.58
C GLU A 134 -0.42 -23.15 8.06
N LYS A 135 -1.46 -23.80 7.51
CA LYS A 135 -1.71 -23.88 6.07
C LYS A 135 -1.95 -22.52 5.45
N GLU A 136 -2.66 -21.64 6.12
CA GLU A 136 -2.94 -20.28 5.65
C GLU A 136 -1.70 -19.38 5.75
N LEU A 137 -0.96 -19.45 6.86
CA LEU A 137 0.33 -18.76 6.99
C LEU A 137 1.30 -19.21 5.89
N TYR A 138 1.40 -20.52 5.64
CA TYR A 138 2.20 -21.04 4.54
C TYR A 138 1.77 -20.48 3.19
N ARG A 139 0.46 -20.44 2.91
CA ARG A 139 -0.10 -19.90 1.67
C ARG A 139 0.32 -18.44 1.46
N ILE A 140 0.07 -17.58 2.44
CA ILE A 140 0.37 -16.15 2.28
C ILE A 140 1.88 -15.89 2.16
N ILE A 141 2.71 -16.56 2.95
CA ILE A 141 4.17 -16.38 2.90
C ILE A 141 4.74 -16.90 1.57
N ARG A 142 4.20 -17.99 1.02
CA ARG A 142 4.56 -18.51 -0.30
C ARG A 142 4.09 -17.60 -1.42
N ASP A 143 2.80 -17.22 -1.42
CA ASP A 143 2.14 -16.58 -2.56
C ASP A 143 2.40 -15.07 -2.58
N TYR A 144 2.41 -14.41 -1.42
CA TYR A 144 2.60 -12.95 -1.29
C TYR A 144 4.03 -12.56 -0.90
N GLY A 145 4.74 -13.44 -0.21
CA GLY A 145 6.16 -13.24 0.11
C GLY A 145 7.10 -13.80 -0.96
N GLU A 146 6.60 -14.72 -1.81
CA GLU A 146 7.42 -15.50 -2.75
C GLU A 146 8.65 -16.10 -2.05
N ASP A 147 8.45 -16.58 -0.78
CA ASP A 147 9.51 -17.05 0.07
C ASP A 147 9.63 -18.59 -0.02
N LYS A 148 10.79 -19.07 -0.42
CA LYS A 148 11.08 -20.50 -0.52
C LYS A 148 11.09 -21.24 0.81
N PHE A 149 11.25 -20.51 1.92
CA PHE A 149 11.20 -21.06 3.29
C PHE A 149 9.82 -20.95 3.92
N ALA A 150 8.80 -20.56 3.18
CA ALA A 150 7.44 -20.28 3.65
C ALA A 150 6.88 -21.39 4.56
N LYS A 151 7.09 -22.67 4.20
CA LYS A 151 6.62 -23.80 5.00
C LYS A 151 7.29 -23.86 6.38
N ASN A 152 8.60 -23.64 6.42
CA ASN A 152 9.35 -23.68 7.67
C ASN A 152 9.04 -22.46 8.56
N ILE A 153 8.88 -21.28 7.93
CA ILE A 153 8.49 -20.04 8.63
C ILE A 153 7.10 -20.23 9.28
N ALA A 154 6.11 -20.71 8.53
CA ALA A 154 4.76 -20.95 9.05
C ALA A 154 4.77 -21.90 10.25
N LYS A 155 5.52 -23.01 10.15
CA LYS A 155 5.68 -23.96 11.24
C LYS A 155 6.30 -23.35 12.50
N HIS A 156 7.33 -22.51 12.35
CA HIS A 156 7.98 -21.84 13.48
C HIS A 156 7.07 -20.81 14.14
N ILE A 157 6.30 -20.03 13.34
CA ILE A 157 5.30 -19.11 13.86
C ILE A 157 4.27 -19.86 14.71
N VAL A 158 3.72 -20.95 14.20
CA VAL A 158 2.72 -21.75 14.92
C VAL A 158 3.31 -22.36 16.20
N ALA A 159 4.53 -22.87 16.18
CA ALA A 159 5.20 -23.38 17.37
C ALA A 159 5.46 -22.30 18.42
N ALA A 160 5.95 -21.13 18.00
CA ALA A 160 6.27 -20.03 18.89
C ALA A 160 5.01 -19.49 19.62
N ARG A 161 3.91 -19.29 18.89
CA ARG A 161 2.67 -18.74 19.48
C ARG A 161 2.00 -19.68 20.48
N GLN A 162 2.31 -21.00 20.45
CA GLN A 162 1.85 -21.94 21.48
C GLN A 162 2.50 -21.69 22.84
N VAL A 163 3.69 -21.10 22.84
CA VAL A 163 4.41 -20.76 24.08
C VAL A 163 3.99 -19.39 24.58
N LYS A 164 3.95 -18.41 23.68
CA LYS A 164 3.59 -17.00 23.97
C LYS A 164 3.04 -16.33 22.70
N PRO A 165 1.96 -15.53 22.81
CA PRO A 165 1.48 -14.73 21.67
C PRO A 165 2.58 -13.85 21.12
N ILE A 166 2.65 -13.75 19.78
CA ILE A 166 3.59 -12.89 19.06
C ILE A 166 2.96 -11.51 18.92
N THR A 167 3.54 -10.52 19.58
CA THR A 167 2.94 -9.18 19.70
C THR A 167 3.78 -8.06 19.13
N THR A 168 5.07 -8.33 18.87
CA THR A 168 5.98 -7.32 18.34
C THR A 168 6.68 -7.74 17.06
N THR A 169 7.15 -6.76 16.31
CA THR A 169 7.91 -6.95 15.06
C THR A 169 9.24 -7.65 15.33
N GLY A 170 9.87 -7.36 16.49
CA GLY A 170 11.11 -8.01 16.92
C GLY A 170 10.93 -9.49 17.19
N GLU A 171 9.89 -9.88 17.93
CA GLU A 171 9.55 -11.29 18.19
C GLU A 171 9.33 -12.06 16.88
N LEU A 172 8.55 -11.50 15.94
CA LEU A 172 8.33 -12.12 14.65
C LEU A 172 9.62 -12.22 13.82
N THR A 173 10.45 -11.20 13.83
CA THR A 173 11.73 -11.17 13.10
C THR A 173 12.67 -12.29 13.59
N GLU A 174 12.78 -12.50 14.90
CA GLU A 174 13.59 -13.59 15.47
C GLU A 174 13.07 -14.96 15.04
N ILE A 175 11.77 -15.21 15.14
CA ILE A 175 11.14 -16.46 14.71
C ILE A 175 11.44 -16.75 13.23
N ILE A 176 11.34 -15.73 12.37
CA ILE A 176 11.68 -15.87 10.94
C ILE A 176 13.17 -16.19 10.76
N ARG A 177 14.04 -15.51 11.48
CA ARG A 177 15.48 -15.74 11.42
C ARG A 177 15.85 -17.17 11.80
N GLU A 178 15.30 -17.67 12.89
CA GLU A 178 15.51 -19.07 13.35
C GLU A 178 14.99 -20.11 12.35
N SER A 179 13.96 -19.78 11.57
CA SER A 179 13.38 -20.68 10.59
C SER A 179 14.18 -20.80 9.29
N ILE A 180 15.17 -19.92 9.05
CA ILE A 180 15.95 -19.86 7.80
C ILE A 180 17.39 -20.27 8.08
N PRO A 181 17.98 -21.22 7.32
CA PRO A 181 19.37 -21.62 7.51
C PRO A 181 20.33 -20.43 7.41
N MET A 182 21.26 -20.29 8.35
CA MET A 182 22.18 -19.15 8.48
C MET A 182 22.91 -18.81 7.17
N LYS A 183 23.35 -19.81 6.41
CA LYS A 183 24.00 -19.65 5.09
C LYS A 183 23.14 -18.96 4.06
N MET A 184 21.81 -18.99 4.23
CA MET A 184 20.85 -18.44 3.28
C MET A 184 20.41 -17.02 3.69
N GLN A 185 20.55 -16.65 4.95
CA GLN A 185 20.21 -15.31 5.45
C GLN A 185 21.11 -14.23 4.84
N VAL A 186 22.39 -14.54 4.60
CA VAL A 186 23.38 -13.59 4.06
C VAL A 186 23.16 -13.28 2.57
N LYS A 187 22.56 -14.20 1.81
CA LYS A 187 22.45 -14.09 0.34
C LYS A 187 21.19 -13.36 -0.16
N SER A 188 20.15 -13.21 0.66
CA SER A 188 18.82 -12.80 0.19
C SER A 188 18.32 -11.46 0.75
N GLY A 189 19.19 -10.65 1.35
CA GLY A 189 18.80 -9.46 2.08
C GLY A 189 18.23 -9.81 3.47
N HIS A 190 17.49 -8.91 4.09
CA HIS A 190 16.95 -9.15 5.43
C HIS A 190 15.93 -10.30 5.43
N PRO A 191 16.09 -11.34 6.28
CA PRO A 191 15.26 -12.56 6.23
C PRO A 191 13.77 -12.30 6.47
N ALA A 192 13.40 -11.29 7.25
CA ALA A 192 12.01 -10.96 7.53
C ALA A 192 11.29 -10.21 6.39
N LYS A 193 12.01 -9.63 5.43
CA LYS A 193 11.45 -8.76 4.39
C LYS A 193 10.24 -9.38 3.69
N ARG A 194 10.35 -10.62 3.23
CA ARG A 194 9.33 -11.31 2.44
C ARG A 194 8.10 -11.69 3.27
N THR A 195 8.32 -12.15 4.49
CA THR A 195 7.21 -12.50 5.41
C THR A 195 6.46 -11.25 5.86
N PHE A 196 7.14 -10.14 6.17
CA PHE A 196 6.50 -8.86 6.47
C PHE A 196 5.67 -8.35 5.29
N GLN A 197 6.21 -8.43 4.06
CA GLN A 197 5.45 -8.10 2.86
C GLN A 197 4.20 -8.98 2.73
N ALA A 198 4.32 -10.29 2.96
CA ALA A 198 3.20 -11.22 2.85
C ALA A 198 2.06 -10.92 3.83
N ILE A 199 2.40 -10.67 5.09
CA ILE A 199 1.43 -10.33 6.14
C ILE A 199 0.77 -8.98 5.84
N ARG A 200 1.54 -7.99 5.42
CA ARG A 200 1.03 -6.66 5.04
C ARG A 200 0.05 -6.74 3.88
N ILE A 201 0.38 -7.47 2.82
CA ILE A 201 -0.48 -7.68 1.64
C ILE A 201 -1.79 -8.35 2.04
N GLU A 202 -1.73 -9.42 2.85
CA GLU A 202 -2.92 -10.14 3.33
C GLU A 202 -3.80 -9.22 4.18
N LEU A 203 -3.20 -8.55 5.18
CA LEU A 203 -3.91 -7.70 6.13
C LEU A 203 -4.65 -6.55 5.45
N ASN A 204 -3.99 -5.88 4.52
CA ASN A 204 -4.52 -4.70 3.84
C ASN A 204 -5.20 -5.03 2.50
N ARG A 205 -5.27 -6.32 2.12
CA ARG A 205 -5.87 -6.81 0.87
C ARG A 205 -5.32 -6.10 -0.38
N GLU A 206 -4.02 -5.78 -0.36
CA GLU A 206 -3.40 -4.87 -1.33
C GLU A 206 -3.60 -5.35 -2.78
N LEU A 207 -3.41 -6.64 -3.06
CA LEU A 207 -3.54 -7.19 -4.41
C LEU A 207 -4.99 -7.31 -4.88
N ASP A 208 -5.93 -7.63 -3.97
CA ASP A 208 -7.35 -7.71 -4.31
C ASP A 208 -7.89 -6.33 -4.62
N VAL A 209 -7.60 -5.35 -3.74
CA VAL A 209 -7.98 -3.95 -3.94
C VAL A 209 -7.45 -3.41 -5.27
N LEU A 210 -6.19 -3.70 -5.62
CA LEU A 210 -5.61 -3.29 -6.89
C LEU A 210 -6.35 -3.92 -8.07
N ARG A 211 -6.56 -5.23 -8.06
CA ARG A 211 -7.23 -5.96 -9.14
C ARG A 211 -8.65 -5.46 -9.37
N ASP A 212 -9.40 -5.31 -8.29
CA ASP A 212 -10.82 -4.96 -8.35
C ASP A 212 -11.07 -3.49 -8.72
N SER A 213 -10.06 -2.63 -8.60
CA SER A 213 -10.19 -1.18 -8.83
C SER A 213 -9.82 -0.75 -10.25
N LEU A 214 -8.94 -1.47 -10.94
CA LEU A 214 -8.31 -0.97 -12.18
C LEU A 214 -9.29 -0.77 -13.32
N ASP A 215 -10.24 -1.69 -13.54
CA ASP A 215 -11.23 -1.57 -14.61
C ASP A 215 -12.07 -0.30 -14.43
N GLY A 216 -12.58 -0.06 -13.23
CA GLY A 216 -13.34 1.14 -12.92
C GLY A 216 -12.53 2.44 -13.07
N MET A 217 -11.24 2.41 -12.77
CA MET A 217 -10.34 3.55 -12.99
C MET A 217 -10.12 3.84 -14.48
N ILE A 218 -9.97 2.80 -15.28
CA ILE A 218 -9.83 2.94 -16.74
C ILE A 218 -11.12 3.53 -17.33
N ASP A 219 -12.28 3.08 -16.89
CA ASP A 219 -13.58 3.52 -17.37
C ASP A 219 -13.85 5.00 -17.12
N ILE A 220 -13.30 5.59 -16.05
CA ILE A 220 -13.47 7.02 -15.75
C ILE A 220 -12.40 7.92 -16.38
N LEU A 221 -11.41 7.39 -17.10
CA LEU A 221 -10.48 8.22 -17.85
C LEU A 221 -11.20 8.91 -19.01
N ASP A 222 -10.90 10.18 -19.19
CA ASP A 222 -11.33 10.94 -20.37
C ASP A 222 -10.44 10.62 -21.57
N ASP A 223 -10.84 11.05 -22.76
CA ASP A 223 -10.08 10.84 -23.98
C ASP A 223 -8.65 11.43 -23.85
N GLY A 224 -7.67 10.56 -24.03
CA GLY A 224 -6.26 10.89 -23.82
C GLY A 224 -5.84 10.99 -22.37
N GLY A 225 -6.72 10.63 -21.42
CA GLY A 225 -6.41 10.52 -19.99
C GLY A 225 -5.35 9.44 -19.71
N ARG A 226 -4.64 9.56 -18.61
CA ARG A 226 -3.53 8.69 -18.25
C ARG A 226 -3.68 8.07 -16.87
N LEU A 227 -3.43 6.76 -16.79
CA LEU A 227 -3.30 6.04 -15.52
C LEU A 227 -1.81 5.69 -15.32
N CYS A 228 -1.20 6.29 -14.30
CA CYS A 228 0.18 6.04 -13.92
C CYS A 228 0.21 5.20 -12.65
N ILE A 229 0.90 4.05 -12.68
CA ILE A 229 1.00 3.14 -11.53
C ILE A 229 2.47 2.85 -11.27
N ILE A 230 2.92 3.09 -10.03
CA ILE A 230 4.24 2.73 -9.54
C ILE A 230 4.09 1.45 -8.73
N THR A 231 4.82 0.40 -9.13
CA THR A 231 4.83 -0.90 -8.48
C THR A 231 6.18 -1.17 -7.82
N PHE A 232 6.20 -1.86 -6.68
CA PHE A 232 7.41 -2.14 -5.91
C PHE A 232 7.79 -3.62 -5.87
N HIS A 233 6.89 -4.50 -6.28
CA HIS A 233 7.16 -5.94 -6.34
C HIS A 233 6.44 -6.62 -7.51
N SER A 234 6.92 -7.84 -7.82
CA SER A 234 6.48 -8.66 -8.97
C SER A 234 4.98 -8.94 -9.02
N LEU A 235 4.31 -9.05 -7.88
CA LEU A 235 2.89 -9.39 -7.81
C LEU A 235 2.02 -8.23 -8.29
N GLU A 236 2.33 -7.01 -7.87
CA GLU A 236 1.67 -5.78 -8.36
C GLU A 236 1.89 -5.61 -9.86
N ASP A 237 3.15 -5.68 -10.30
CA ASP A 237 3.53 -5.55 -11.70
C ASP A 237 2.81 -6.57 -12.59
N ARG A 238 2.64 -7.81 -12.12
CA ARG A 238 1.92 -8.86 -12.85
C ARG A 238 0.44 -8.55 -13.02
N ILE A 239 -0.22 -8.02 -11.98
CA ILE A 239 -1.64 -7.61 -12.05
C ILE A 239 -1.80 -6.49 -13.08
N VAL A 240 -1.01 -5.42 -12.94
CA VAL A 240 -1.05 -4.27 -13.83
C VAL A 240 -0.82 -4.70 -15.28
N LYS A 241 0.24 -5.45 -15.58
CA LYS A 241 0.52 -5.94 -16.93
C LYS A 241 -0.57 -6.85 -17.51
N THR A 242 -1.27 -7.60 -16.67
CA THR A 242 -2.33 -8.49 -17.13
C THR A 242 -3.57 -7.70 -17.56
N ILE A 243 -3.91 -6.64 -16.84
CA ILE A 243 -5.09 -5.81 -17.13
C ILE A 243 -4.85 -4.89 -18.32
N PHE A 244 -3.61 -4.40 -18.51
CA PHE A 244 -3.26 -3.53 -19.64
C PHE A 244 -2.94 -4.28 -20.96
N ARG A 245 -3.10 -5.59 -21.02
CA ARG A 245 -2.97 -6.40 -22.25
C ARG A 245 -4.28 -6.62 -22.94
#